data_bd670b13600366ec6030201c113b359d
#
_entry.id   bd670b13600366ec6030201c113b359d
#
_cell.length_a   1.000
_cell.length_b   1.000
_cell.length_c   1.000
_cell.angle_alpha   90.00
_cell.angle_beta   90.00
_cell.angle_gamma   90.00
#
_symmetry.space_group_name_H-M   'P 1'
#
loop_
_entity.id
_entity.type
_entity.pdbx_description
1 polymer ?
#
loop_
_entity_poly.entity_id
_entity_poly.type
_entity_poly.pdbx_seq_one_letter_code
_entity_poly.pdbx_strand_id
1 'polypeptide(L)'
;AVETMVTTGLVHVAGEVNTDAYADVAGIVRSLITGIGYDSSDTGFDGHSCGVSVSIGSQSTDIHSGVTNPLDFREALETDHGSSLGAGDQGLMFGYADNATDVLMPLPIHLASRMAERLSEVRKSGELDYLRPDGKTQLTLGYDGDTAVSLENIVVSTQHAAGIDQEQLKADIRALVIDPIADASGLDRSGENVHINPAGPFVTGGPMGDAGLTGRKIIVDTYGGFSRHGGGAFSGKDPSKVDRSAAYAMRWVAKNIVAAGLADRAEVQVSYAIGRVDPMGLYVETFGTEKVDPAAITRAIREVFDLRPAMIIQELDLLRPIYSQTSTYGHFGRELPDFTWERTDRA
;
A
#
# COMPACT_ATOMS: atom_id res chain seq x y z
N ALA A 1 -8.67 -14.43 5.23
CA ALA A 1 -8.02 -13.73 4.12
C ALA A 1 -8.63 -14.18 2.79
N VAL A 2 -8.68 -13.26 1.81
CA VAL A 2 -9.23 -13.54 0.48
C VAL A 2 -8.22 -13.06 -0.56
N GLU A 3 -7.80 -13.99 -1.42
CA GLU A 3 -6.89 -13.72 -2.53
C GLU A 3 -7.69 -13.61 -3.83
N THR A 4 -7.23 -12.77 -4.74
CA THR A 4 -7.82 -12.60 -6.04
C THR A 4 -6.76 -12.76 -7.12
N MET A 5 -7.02 -13.64 -8.06
CA MET A 5 -6.25 -13.78 -9.30
C MET A 5 -7.09 -13.27 -10.47
N VAL A 6 -6.49 -12.50 -11.35
CA VAL A 6 -7.10 -12.05 -12.60
C VAL A 6 -6.20 -12.40 -13.77
N THR A 7 -6.79 -12.91 -14.83
CA THR A 7 -6.09 -13.22 -16.08
C THR A 7 -7.06 -13.05 -17.26
N THR A 8 -6.61 -13.33 -18.48
CA THR A 8 -7.47 -13.20 -19.68
C THR A 8 -8.81 -13.90 -19.49
N GLY A 9 -9.88 -13.13 -19.45
CA GLY A 9 -11.27 -13.62 -19.40
C GLY A 9 -11.72 -14.24 -18.08
N LEU A 10 -10.89 -14.25 -17.01
CA LEU A 10 -11.22 -14.90 -15.73
C LEU A 10 -10.77 -14.08 -14.53
N VAL A 11 -11.64 -14.02 -13.53
CA VAL A 11 -11.32 -13.61 -12.15
C VAL A 11 -11.59 -14.81 -11.24
N HIS A 12 -10.61 -15.16 -10.42
CA HIS A 12 -10.75 -16.19 -9.40
C HIS A 12 -10.54 -15.57 -8.02
N VAL A 13 -11.55 -15.73 -7.13
CA VAL A 13 -11.53 -15.25 -5.75
C VAL A 13 -11.50 -16.46 -4.84
N ALA A 14 -10.48 -16.60 -4.02
CA ALA A 14 -10.28 -17.75 -3.16
C ALA A 14 -9.83 -17.33 -1.76
N GLY A 15 -10.16 -18.13 -0.75
CA GLY A 15 -9.72 -17.91 0.64
C GLY A 15 -10.69 -18.44 1.67
N GLU A 16 -10.53 -17.98 2.89
CA GLU A 16 -11.33 -18.40 4.04
C GLU A 16 -11.91 -17.20 4.76
N VAL A 17 -13.21 -17.24 5.07
CA VAL A 17 -13.95 -16.19 5.78
C VAL A 17 -14.86 -16.82 6.80
N ASN A 18 -14.84 -16.29 8.03
CA ASN A 18 -15.85 -16.59 9.05
C ASN A 18 -16.81 -15.39 9.13
N THR A 19 -18.05 -15.58 8.66
CA THR A 19 -19.06 -14.53 8.66
C THR A 19 -20.46 -15.14 8.54
N ASP A 20 -21.44 -14.49 9.14
CA ASP A 20 -22.86 -14.77 8.92
C ASP A 20 -23.46 -13.92 7.79
N ALA A 21 -22.70 -12.98 7.25
CA ALA A 21 -23.11 -12.10 6.17
C ALA A 21 -22.96 -12.79 4.81
N TYR A 22 -23.86 -12.42 3.88
CA TYR A 22 -23.74 -12.75 2.46
C TYR A 22 -23.17 -11.56 1.67
N ALA A 23 -22.24 -11.81 0.78
CA ALA A 23 -21.75 -10.84 -0.18
C ALA A 23 -21.89 -11.38 -1.60
N ASP A 24 -22.48 -10.58 -2.51
CA ASP A 24 -22.48 -10.88 -3.94
C ASP A 24 -21.10 -10.60 -4.54
N VAL A 25 -20.18 -11.54 -4.32
CA VAL A 25 -18.79 -11.43 -4.77
C VAL A 25 -18.70 -11.23 -6.27
N ALA A 26 -19.53 -11.93 -7.05
CA ALA A 26 -19.51 -11.80 -8.50
C ALA A 26 -19.97 -10.41 -8.96
N GLY A 27 -21.02 -9.86 -8.36
CA GLY A 27 -21.49 -8.50 -8.62
C GLY A 27 -20.47 -7.44 -8.24
N ILE A 28 -19.82 -7.59 -7.08
CA ILE A 28 -18.73 -6.70 -6.62
C ILE A 28 -17.56 -6.71 -7.60
N VAL A 29 -17.10 -7.89 -8.01
CA VAL A 29 -16.00 -8.06 -8.97
C VAL A 29 -16.31 -7.36 -10.29
N ARG A 30 -17.51 -7.58 -10.86
CA ARG A 30 -17.92 -6.96 -12.13
C ARG A 30 -17.98 -5.44 -12.04
N SER A 31 -18.59 -4.92 -10.97
CA SER A 31 -18.69 -3.47 -10.73
C SER A 31 -17.33 -2.81 -10.57
N LEU A 32 -16.40 -3.48 -9.88
CA LEU A 32 -15.05 -2.98 -9.70
C LEU A 32 -14.29 -2.94 -11.04
N ILE A 33 -14.33 -4.02 -11.81
CA ILE A 33 -13.61 -4.13 -13.09
C ILE A 33 -14.10 -3.08 -14.10
N THR A 34 -15.42 -2.92 -14.22
CA THR A 34 -16.01 -1.89 -15.10
C THR A 34 -15.66 -0.48 -14.61
N GLY A 35 -15.68 -0.24 -13.29
CA GLY A 35 -15.29 1.04 -12.68
C GLY A 35 -13.79 1.37 -12.85
N ILE A 36 -12.93 0.37 -13.01
CA ILE A 36 -11.52 0.57 -13.39
C ILE A 36 -11.43 1.05 -14.85
N GLY A 37 -12.33 0.63 -15.72
CA GLY A 37 -12.38 0.97 -17.15
C GLY A 37 -12.18 -0.22 -18.08
N TYR A 38 -12.33 -1.45 -17.57
CA TYR A 38 -12.42 -2.68 -18.37
C TYR A 38 -13.91 -3.01 -18.59
N ASP A 39 -14.57 -2.20 -19.40
CA ASP A 39 -16.02 -2.20 -19.66
C ASP A 39 -16.39 -2.58 -21.10
N SER A 40 -15.41 -2.98 -21.91
CA SER A 40 -15.58 -3.36 -23.29
C SER A 40 -14.58 -4.47 -23.68
N SER A 41 -14.99 -5.36 -24.57
CA SER A 41 -14.12 -6.37 -25.16
C SER A 41 -12.95 -5.77 -25.97
N ASP A 42 -13.05 -4.51 -26.38
CA ASP A 42 -11.99 -3.79 -27.10
C ASP A 42 -10.72 -3.60 -26.25
N THR A 43 -10.88 -3.65 -24.92
CA THR A 43 -9.74 -3.60 -23.99
C THR A 43 -9.07 -4.95 -23.78
N GLY A 44 -9.61 -6.01 -24.38
CA GLY A 44 -9.14 -7.40 -24.24
C GLY A 44 -9.55 -8.08 -22.94
N PHE A 45 -10.16 -7.35 -22.01
CA PHE A 45 -10.74 -7.84 -20.77
C PHE A 45 -12.00 -7.02 -20.45
N ASP A 46 -13.11 -7.67 -20.15
CA ASP A 46 -14.42 -7.01 -20.00
C ASP A 46 -15.12 -7.52 -18.74
N GLY A 47 -15.37 -6.63 -17.79
CA GLY A 47 -16.06 -6.91 -16.53
C GLY A 47 -17.49 -7.42 -16.70
N HIS A 48 -18.16 -7.09 -17.81
CA HIS A 48 -19.51 -7.58 -18.08
C HIS A 48 -19.55 -9.06 -18.48
N SER A 49 -18.51 -9.53 -19.16
CA SER A 49 -18.50 -10.87 -19.79
C SER A 49 -17.45 -11.84 -19.24
N CYS A 50 -16.48 -11.39 -18.44
CA CYS A 50 -15.44 -12.26 -17.87
C CYS A 50 -16.04 -13.36 -16.98
N GLY A 51 -15.40 -14.50 -16.92
CA GLY A 51 -15.70 -15.55 -15.95
C GLY A 51 -15.36 -15.06 -14.53
N VAL A 52 -16.23 -15.37 -13.56
CA VAL A 52 -15.95 -15.13 -12.13
C VAL A 52 -16.09 -16.47 -11.42
N SER A 53 -15.00 -16.94 -10.84
CA SER A 53 -14.95 -18.16 -10.03
C SER A 53 -14.70 -17.80 -8.56
N VAL A 54 -15.49 -18.37 -7.67
CA VAL A 54 -15.40 -18.09 -6.24
C VAL A 54 -15.19 -19.41 -5.48
N SER A 55 -14.09 -19.47 -4.70
CA SER A 55 -13.71 -20.61 -3.86
C SER A 55 -13.41 -20.11 -2.44
N ILE A 56 -14.46 -19.72 -1.72
CA ILE A 56 -14.35 -19.23 -0.34
C ILE A 56 -14.87 -20.31 0.60
N GLY A 57 -14.02 -20.73 1.53
CA GLY A 57 -14.33 -21.68 2.59
C GLY A 57 -14.39 -21.03 3.97
N SER A 58 -14.59 -21.84 4.99
CA SER A 58 -14.47 -21.44 6.39
C SER A 58 -13.03 -21.55 6.87
N GLN A 59 -12.61 -20.66 7.76
CA GLN A 59 -11.29 -20.72 8.38
C GLN A 59 -11.12 -22.00 9.19
N SER A 60 -9.89 -22.53 9.24
CA SER A 60 -9.53 -23.66 10.12
C SER A 60 -9.88 -23.35 11.58
N THR A 61 -10.51 -24.32 12.25
CA THR A 61 -10.86 -24.22 13.68
C THR A 61 -9.63 -24.07 14.57
N ASP A 62 -8.50 -24.67 14.19
CA ASP A 62 -7.26 -24.61 14.97
C ASP A 62 -6.66 -23.21 14.93
N ILE A 63 -6.59 -22.60 13.74
CA ILE A 63 -6.10 -21.22 13.57
C ILE A 63 -7.04 -20.24 14.30
N HIS A 64 -8.33 -20.37 14.10
CA HIS A 64 -9.32 -19.52 14.74
C HIS A 64 -9.21 -19.58 16.27
N SER A 65 -9.12 -20.78 16.84
CA SER A 65 -8.97 -20.98 18.29
C SER A 65 -7.66 -20.39 18.82
N GLY A 66 -6.55 -20.53 18.11
CA GLY A 66 -5.25 -19.97 18.53
C GLY A 66 -5.23 -18.45 18.59
N VAL A 67 -5.98 -17.78 17.70
CA VAL A 67 -6.06 -16.31 17.63
C VAL A 67 -7.07 -15.76 18.65
N THR A 68 -8.26 -16.36 18.75
CA THR A 68 -9.35 -15.89 19.62
C THR A 68 -9.22 -16.33 21.08
N ASN A 69 -8.35 -17.29 21.35
CA ASN A 69 -8.02 -17.74 22.70
C ASN A 69 -6.49 -17.84 22.85
N PRO A 70 -5.79 -16.71 22.89
CA PRO A 70 -4.34 -16.66 22.87
C PRO A 70 -3.71 -17.38 24.06
N LEU A 71 -2.45 -17.79 23.94
CA LEU A 71 -1.72 -18.53 24.96
C LEU A 71 -1.69 -17.75 26.27
N ASP A 72 -1.40 -16.45 26.20
CA ASP A 72 -1.30 -15.58 27.37
C ASP A 72 -2.63 -15.52 28.16
N PHE A 73 -3.76 -15.50 27.48
CA PHE A 73 -5.08 -15.56 28.10
C PHE A 73 -5.38 -16.94 28.72
N ARG A 74 -5.02 -18.03 28.01
CA ARG A 74 -5.20 -19.40 28.52
C ARG A 74 -4.36 -19.70 29.75
N GLU A 75 -3.16 -19.13 29.83
CA GLU A 75 -2.25 -19.25 30.96
C GLU A 75 -2.57 -18.24 32.08
N ALA A 76 -3.63 -17.43 31.92
CA ALA A 76 -4.03 -16.36 32.82
C ALA A 76 -2.91 -15.34 33.12
N LEU A 77 -2.00 -15.15 32.18
CA LEU A 77 -0.93 -14.16 32.27
C LEU A 77 -1.45 -12.73 32.07
N GLU A 78 -2.53 -12.60 31.31
CA GLU A 78 -3.17 -11.34 30.97
C GLU A 78 -4.70 -11.47 30.97
N THR A 79 -5.42 -10.48 31.49
CA THR A 79 -6.89 -10.52 31.62
C THR A 79 -7.59 -9.24 31.17
N ASP A 80 -6.86 -8.26 30.63
CA ASP A 80 -7.43 -7.02 30.14
C ASP A 80 -7.96 -7.14 28.68
N HIS A 81 -8.58 -6.07 28.17
CA HIS A 81 -9.09 -6.03 26.78
C HIS A 81 -8.01 -6.23 25.71
N GLY A 82 -6.78 -5.80 25.99
CA GLY A 82 -5.64 -5.98 25.09
C GLY A 82 -5.28 -7.44 24.87
N SER A 83 -5.61 -8.32 25.83
CA SER A 83 -5.33 -9.75 25.79
C SER A 83 -6.36 -10.56 25.00
N SER A 84 -7.42 -9.93 24.47
CA SER A 84 -8.53 -10.61 23.82
C SER A 84 -8.20 -11.22 22.45
N LEU A 85 -7.08 -10.84 21.84
CA LEU A 85 -6.66 -11.27 20.52
C LEU A 85 -5.15 -11.46 20.46
N GLY A 86 -4.70 -12.68 20.17
CA GLY A 86 -3.32 -12.98 19.85
C GLY A 86 -2.99 -12.65 18.39
N ALA A 87 -1.69 -12.53 18.08
CA ALA A 87 -1.26 -12.36 16.71
C ALA A 87 -1.72 -13.55 15.83
N GLY A 88 -2.26 -13.23 14.66
CA GLY A 88 -2.78 -14.24 13.72
C GLY A 88 -1.70 -15.03 12.99
N ASP A 89 -0.45 -14.55 13.04
CA ASP A 89 0.73 -15.21 12.46
C ASP A 89 1.99 -14.73 13.18
N GLN A 90 3.11 -15.44 12.96
CA GLN A 90 4.44 -14.91 13.24
C GLN A 90 4.90 -14.01 12.08
N GLY A 91 5.79 -13.05 12.37
CA GLY A 91 6.38 -12.22 11.31
C GLY A 91 7.07 -10.98 11.84
N LEU A 92 7.65 -10.25 10.89
CA LEU A 92 8.23 -8.92 11.08
C LEU A 92 7.43 -7.91 10.27
N MET A 93 7.14 -6.76 10.85
CA MET A 93 6.49 -5.64 10.17
C MET A 93 7.33 -4.39 10.37
N PHE A 94 7.31 -3.53 9.35
CA PHE A 94 8.09 -2.30 9.33
C PHE A 94 7.20 -1.09 9.08
N GLY A 95 7.56 0.01 9.72
CA GLY A 95 7.06 1.33 9.41
C GLY A 95 8.22 2.27 9.11
N TYR A 96 7.98 3.26 8.29
CA TYR A 96 8.97 4.25 7.90
C TYR A 96 8.33 5.63 7.77
N ALA A 97 9.11 6.65 8.08
CA ALA A 97 8.81 8.05 7.78
C ALA A 97 10.12 8.84 7.61
N ASP A 98 10.10 9.86 6.79
CA ASP A 98 11.13 10.88 6.70
C ASP A 98 10.50 12.25 6.41
N ASN A 99 11.29 13.31 6.58
CA ASN A 99 10.85 14.69 6.39
C ASN A 99 11.00 15.20 4.94
N ALA A 100 11.16 14.29 3.97
CA ALA A 100 11.33 14.67 2.55
C ALA A 100 10.04 15.18 1.90
N THR A 101 8.89 14.90 2.47
CA THR A 101 7.57 15.36 1.99
C THR A 101 6.68 15.82 3.15
N ASP A 102 5.68 16.65 2.86
CA ASP A 102 4.72 17.11 3.88
C ASP A 102 3.94 15.96 4.54
N VAL A 103 3.76 14.86 3.81
CA VAL A 103 3.10 13.64 4.33
C VAL A 103 4.07 12.67 4.99
N LEU A 104 5.34 13.05 5.13
CA LEU A 104 6.41 12.27 5.74
C LEU A 104 6.65 10.92 5.05
N MET A 105 6.63 10.93 3.72
CA MET A 105 6.94 9.79 2.84
C MET A 105 8.24 10.00 2.07
N PRO A 106 8.96 8.93 1.72
CA PRO A 106 10.08 9.02 0.81
C PRO A 106 9.67 9.64 -0.52
N LEU A 107 10.39 10.66 -0.96
CA LEU A 107 10.03 11.45 -2.12
C LEU A 107 9.88 10.64 -3.43
N PRO A 108 10.73 9.65 -3.76
CA PRO A 108 10.60 8.91 -5.02
C PRO A 108 9.27 8.15 -5.14
N ILE A 109 8.87 7.38 -4.12
CA ILE A 109 7.60 6.64 -4.17
C ILE A 109 6.40 7.58 -4.08
N HIS A 110 6.52 8.67 -3.34
CA HIS A 110 5.48 9.70 -3.29
C HIS A 110 5.22 10.28 -4.67
N LEU A 111 6.24 10.73 -5.39
CA LEU A 111 6.09 11.27 -6.74
C LEU A 111 5.59 10.21 -7.74
N ALA A 112 6.11 8.97 -7.67
CA ALA A 112 5.65 7.88 -8.53
C ALA A 112 4.16 7.60 -8.35
N SER A 113 3.68 7.56 -7.10
CA SER A 113 2.27 7.35 -6.79
C SER A 113 1.40 8.51 -7.27
N ARG A 114 1.87 9.77 -7.11
CA ARG A 114 1.14 10.96 -7.63
C ARG A 114 1.06 10.95 -9.16
N MET A 115 2.12 10.54 -9.86
CA MET A 115 2.08 10.40 -11.33
C MET A 115 1.11 9.29 -11.76
N ALA A 116 1.06 8.15 -11.06
CA ALA A 116 0.12 7.07 -11.35
C ALA A 116 -1.34 7.50 -11.11
N GLU A 117 -1.60 8.27 -10.05
CA GLU A 117 -2.90 8.85 -9.76
C GLU A 117 -3.31 9.84 -10.86
N ARG A 118 -2.42 10.78 -11.23
CA ARG A 118 -2.66 11.74 -12.30
C ARG A 118 -2.93 11.06 -13.64
N LEU A 119 -2.19 9.98 -13.96
CA LEU A 119 -2.42 9.18 -15.18
C LEU A 119 -3.86 8.61 -15.21
N SER A 120 -4.34 8.14 -14.07
CA SER A 120 -5.73 7.66 -13.94
C SER A 120 -6.76 8.79 -14.02
N GLU A 121 -6.47 9.96 -13.49
CA GLU A 121 -7.35 11.13 -13.55
C GLU A 121 -7.57 11.60 -14.99
N VAL A 122 -6.49 11.82 -15.76
CA VAL A 122 -6.61 12.28 -17.16
C VAL A 122 -7.33 11.29 -18.06
N ARG A 123 -7.19 9.98 -17.75
CA ARG A 123 -7.96 8.94 -18.42
C ARG A 123 -9.45 8.98 -18.04
N LYS A 124 -9.76 9.00 -16.75
CA LYS A 124 -11.14 8.92 -16.23
C LYS A 124 -11.94 10.20 -16.49
N SER A 125 -11.28 11.35 -16.56
CA SER A 125 -11.91 12.62 -16.94
C SER A 125 -12.24 12.70 -18.43
N GLY A 126 -11.64 11.83 -19.26
CA GLY A 126 -11.76 11.89 -20.71
C GLY A 126 -10.85 12.94 -21.36
N GLU A 127 -9.93 13.55 -20.61
CA GLU A 127 -8.93 14.49 -21.14
C GLU A 127 -8.00 13.79 -22.13
N LEU A 128 -7.66 12.50 -21.85
CA LEU A 128 -6.98 11.59 -22.77
C LEU A 128 -7.81 10.30 -22.91
N ASP A 129 -8.85 10.35 -23.72
CA ASP A 129 -9.86 9.29 -23.90
C ASP A 129 -9.31 8.02 -24.57
N TYR A 130 -8.16 8.12 -25.22
CA TYR A 130 -7.47 6.98 -25.83
C TYR A 130 -6.65 6.14 -24.85
N LEU A 131 -6.44 6.60 -23.61
CA LEU A 131 -5.73 5.82 -22.58
C LEU A 131 -6.58 4.64 -22.11
N ARG A 132 -5.87 3.58 -21.68
CA ARG A 132 -6.45 2.37 -21.10
C ARG A 132 -5.95 2.18 -19.66
N PRO A 133 -6.59 1.29 -18.86
CA PRO A 133 -6.33 1.23 -17.42
C PRO A 133 -4.92 0.85 -16.98
N ASP A 134 -4.17 0.05 -17.75
CA ASP A 134 -2.85 -0.42 -17.34
C ASP A 134 -1.81 0.69 -17.48
N GLY A 135 -1.06 0.93 -16.41
CA GLY A 135 -0.01 1.93 -16.39
C GLY A 135 0.99 1.71 -15.26
N LYS A 136 2.21 2.19 -15.49
CA LYS A 136 3.32 2.12 -14.54
C LYS A 136 4.08 3.42 -14.54
N THR A 137 4.56 3.83 -13.36
CA THR A 137 5.42 5.00 -13.17
C THR A 137 6.64 4.61 -12.36
N GLN A 138 7.79 5.16 -12.74
CA GLN A 138 9.04 4.96 -12.02
C GLN A 138 9.86 6.24 -12.08
N LEU A 139 10.49 6.60 -10.95
CA LEU A 139 11.38 7.74 -10.86
C LEU A 139 12.73 7.34 -10.27
N THR A 140 13.78 8.01 -10.75
CA THR A 140 15.11 7.99 -10.15
C THR A 140 15.47 9.42 -9.79
N LEU A 141 15.85 9.64 -8.54
CA LEU A 141 16.27 10.94 -8.01
C LEU A 141 17.77 10.93 -7.73
N GLY A 142 18.41 12.06 -7.95
CA GLY A 142 19.77 12.34 -7.49
C GLY A 142 19.73 12.88 -6.06
N TYR A 143 20.70 12.47 -5.25
CA TYR A 143 20.82 12.86 -3.85
C TYR A 143 22.19 13.50 -3.57
N ASP A 144 22.20 14.51 -2.72
CA ASP A 144 23.39 15.01 -2.03
C ASP A 144 23.22 14.70 -0.53
N GLY A 145 23.98 13.72 -0.05
CA GLY A 145 23.71 13.12 1.25
C GLY A 145 22.31 12.49 1.31
N ASP A 146 21.49 12.95 2.24
CA ASP A 146 20.10 12.49 2.41
C ASP A 146 19.06 13.43 1.73
N THR A 147 19.52 14.48 1.04
CA THR A 147 18.64 15.45 0.38
C THR A 147 18.49 15.13 -1.10
N ALA A 148 17.26 14.96 -1.57
CA ALA A 148 16.96 14.82 -2.99
C ALA A 148 17.22 16.19 -3.67
N VAL A 149 17.99 16.20 -4.77
CA VAL A 149 18.39 17.43 -5.47
C VAL A 149 17.96 17.47 -6.92
N SER A 150 17.81 16.34 -7.59
CA SER A 150 17.49 16.29 -9.02
C SER A 150 16.57 15.14 -9.40
N LEU A 151 15.85 15.32 -10.52
CA LEU A 151 15.16 14.27 -11.25
C LEU A 151 16.08 13.74 -12.34
N GLU A 152 16.48 12.47 -12.22
CA GLU A 152 17.42 11.83 -13.15
C GLU A 152 16.71 11.08 -14.26
N ASN A 153 15.76 10.20 -13.89
CA ASN A 153 14.99 9.44 -14.85
C ASN A 153 13.52 9.36 -14.45
N ILE A 154 12.65 9.49 -15.44
CA ILE A 154 11.20 9.29 -15.31
C ILE A 154 10.79 8.27 -16.37
N VAL A 155 10.15 7.19 -15.96
CA VAL A 155 9.58 6.20 -16.86
C VAL A 155 8.07 6.15 -16.64
N VAL A 156 7.31 6.35 -17.72
CA VAL A 156 5.86 6.13 -17.73
C VAL A 156 5.52 5.14 -18.82
N SER A 157 4.93 4.01 -18.44
CA SER A 157 4.33 3.08 -19.39
C SER A 157 2.82 3.14 -19.24
N THR A 158 2.10 3.38 -20.32
CA THR A 158 0.64 3.48 -20.31
C THR A 158 0.02 2.78 -21.48
N GLN A 159 -0.99 1.95 -21.20
CA GLN A 159 -1.81 1.29 -22.20
C GLN A 159 -2.67 2.32 -22.94
N HIS A 160 -2.84 2.14 -24.25
CA HIS A 160 -3.61 3.06 -25.09
C HIS A 160 -4.37 2.32 -26.20
N ALA A 161 -5.31 2.98 -26.83
CA ALA A 161 -6.04 2.45 -27.99
C ALA A 161 -5.09 2.23 -29.18
N ALA A 162 -5.46 1.31 -30.08
CA ALA A 162 -4.70 1.07 -31.31
C ALA A 162 -4.72 2.30 -32.23
N GLY A 163 -3.66 2.49 -33.00
CA GLY A 163 -3.59 3.54 -34.02
C GLY A 163 -3.26 4.94 -33.50
N ILE A 164 -2.94 5.11 -32.22
CA ILE A 164 -2.53 6.38 -31.63
C ILE A 164 -1.10 6.73 -32.07
N ASP A 165 -0.92 7.97 -32.52
CA ASP A 165 0.40 8.53 -32.81
C ASP A 165 1.27 8.55 -31.54
N GLN A 166 2.44 7.93 -31.61
CA GLN A 166 3.31 7.78 -30.43
C GLN A 166 3.96 9.10 -30.01
N GLU A 167 4.25 10.02 -30.92
CA GLU A 167 4.83 11.30 -30.59
C GLU A 167 3.78 12.20 -29.93
N GLN A 168 2.53 12.16 -30.39
CA GLN A 168 1.41 12.84 -29.73
C GLN A 168 1.21 12.27 -28.31
N LEU A 169 1.16 10.95 -28.15
CA LEU A 169 1.00 10.31 -26.85
C LEU A 169 2.12 10.76 -25.88
N LYS A 170 3.37 10.78 -26.35
CA LYS A 170 4.50 11.22 -25.50
C LYS A 170 4.36 12.67 -25.10
N ALA A 171 3.96 13.56 -26.02
CA ALA A 171 3.73 14.98 -25.73
C ALA A 171 2.61 15.17 -24.70
N ASP A 172 1.49 14.46 -24.85
CA ASP A 172 0.35 14.55 -23.94
C ASP A 172 0.68 14.03 -22.54
N ILE A 173 1.32 12.85 -22.45
CA ILE A 173 1.72 12.27 -21.14
C ILE A 173 2.74 13.17 -20.46
N ARG A 174 3.69 13.76 -21.21
CA ARG A 174 4.63 14.72 -20.64
C ARG A 174 3.91 15.93 -20.05
N ALA A 175 3.07 16.57 -20.84
CA ALA A 175 2.42 17.83 -20.47
C ALA A 175 1.36 17.67 -19.37
N LEU A 176 0.57 16.56 -19.40
CA LEU A 176 -0.59 16.40 -18.53
C LEU A 176 -0.34 15.53 -17.29
N VAL A 177 0.70 14.68 -17.33
CA VAL A 177 0.98 13.75 -16.24
C VAL A 177 2.33 14.05 -15.58
N ILE A 178 3.41 14.16 -16.35
CA ILE A 178 4.76 14.25 -15.81
C ILE A 178 5.04 15.67 -15.31
N ASP A 179 4.93 16.67 -16.19
CA ASP A 179 5.36 18.04 -15.87
C ASP A 179 4.62 18.64 -14.66
N PRO A 180 3.29 18.47 -14.48
CA PRO A 180 2.62 19.01 -13.31
C PRO A 180 3.15 18.47 -11.96
N ILE A 181 3.54 17.19 -11.91
CA ILE A 181 4.07 16.56 -10.71
C ILE A 181 5.55 16.85 -10.52
N ALA A 182 6.33 16.81 -11.61
CA ALA A 182 7.76 17.04 -11.60
C ALA A 182 8.10 18.51 -11.26
N ASP A 183 7.38 19.48 -11.83
CA ASP A 183 7.57 20.92 -11.53
C ASP A 183 7.20 21.23 -10.07
N ALA A 184 6.14 20.62 -9.55
CA ALA A 184 5.74 20.81 -8.16
C ALA A 184 6.75 20.24 -7.15
N SER A 185 7.63 19.32 -7.57
CA SER A 185 8.66 18.75 -6.69
C SER A 185 9.76 19.74 -6.30
N GLY A 186 9.98 20.78 -7.12
CA GLY A 186 11.05 21.77 -6.93
C GLY A 186 12.47 21.24 -7.19
N LEU A 187 12.62 20.00 -7.67
CA LEU A 187 13.91 19.39 -7.98
C LEU A 187 14.50 19.94 -9.29
N ASP A 188 15.84 19.91 -9.41
CA ASP A 188 16.51 20.21 -10.68
C ASP A 188 16.12 19.17 -11.75
N ARG A 189 15.64 19.66 -12.88
CA ARG A 189 15.22 18.88 -14.05
C ARG A 189 16.13 19.03 -15.25
N SER A 190 17.23 19.77 -15.13
CA SER A 190 18.10 20.13 -16.26
C SER A 190 18.75 18.91 -16.93
N GLY A 191 18.93 17.81 -16.18
CA GLY A 191 19.51 16.55 -16.65
C GLY A 191 18.50 15.41 -16.81
N GLU A 192 17.19 15.66 -16.68
CA GLU A 192 16.18 14.59 -16.67
C GLU A 192 16.10 13.82 -18.00
N ASN A 193 15.99 12.52 -17.89
CA ASN A 193 15.67 11.61 -19.00
C ASN A 193 14.24 11.09 -18.84
N VAL A 194 13.38 11.41 -19.80
CA VAL A 194 11.98 10.99 -19.80
C VAL A 194 11.75 9.89 -20.82
N HIS A 195 11.24 8.75 -20.36
CA HIS A 195 10.94 7.58 -21.15
C HIS A 195 9.44 7.26 -21.09
N ILE A 196 8.72 7.51 -22.16
CA ILE A 196 7.29 7.20 -22.28
C ILE A 196 7.12 6.06 -23.27
N ASN A 197 6.51 4.95 -22.82
CA ASN A 197 6.37 3.71 -23.57
C ASN A 197 7.69 3.28 -24.26
N PRO A 198 8.79 3.11 -23.54
CA PRO A 198 10.11 2.86 -24.15
C PRO A 198 10.18 1.55 -24.95
N ALA A 199 9.29 0.60 -24.68
CA ALA A 199 9.17 -0.65 -25.44
C ALA A 199 8.37 -0.52 -26.75
N GLY A 200 7.86 0.68 -27.08
CA GLY A 200 6.98 0.95 -28.21
C GLY A 200 5.49 0.94 -27.85
N PRO A 201 4.59 0.80 -28.84
CA PRO A 201 3.15 0.83 -28.61
C PRO A 201 2.69 -0.18 -27.56
N PHE A 202 1.86 0.28 -26.61
CA PHE A 202 1.33 -0.54 -25.53
C PHE A 202 -0.20 -0.66 -25.67
N VAL A 203 -0.65 -1.48 -26.62
CA VAL A 203 -2.07 -1.71 -26.91
C VAL A 203 -2.63 -2.86 -26.09
N THR A 204 -1.92 -3.98 -26.00
CA THR A 204 -2.31 -5.13 -25.19
C THR A 204 -1.76 -4.97 -23.77
N GLY A 205 -2.64 -4.87 -22.78
CA GLY A 205 -2.27 -4.69 -21.37
C GLY A 205 -3.33 -5.25 -20.44
N GLY A 206 -3.19 -4.94 -19.15
CA GLY A 206 -4.06 -5.44 -18.12
C GLY A 206 -4.07 -6.97 -18.04
N PRO A 207 -5.17 -7.60 -17.60
CA PRO A 207 -5.27 -9.06 -17.44
C PRO A 207 -5.04 -9.87 -18.73
N MET A 208 -5.22 -9.26 -19.90
CA MET A 208 -4.92 -9.88 -21.16
C MET A 208 -3.40 -9.97 -21.45
N GLY A 209 -2.65 -8.97 -20.97
CA GLY A 209 -1.20 -8.92 -21.14
C GLY A 209 -0.45 -9.73 -20.10
N ASP A 210 -0.89 -9.68 -18.84
CA ASP A 210 -0.23 -10.35 -17.71
C ASP A 210 -1.25 -10.64 -16.59
N ALA A 211 -1.08 -11.78 -15.92
CA ALA A 211 -1.93 -12.14 -14.81
C ALA A 211 -1.62 -11.32 -13.56
N GLY A 212 -2.67 -10.84 -12.89
CA GLY A 212 -2.58 -10.15 -11.60
C GLY A 212 -2.96 -11.05 -10.44
N LEU A 213 -2.29 -10.86 -9.30
CA LEU A 213 -2.62 -11.50 -8.03
C LEU A 213 -2.56 -10.48 -6.88
N THR A 214 -3.44 -10.69 -5.90
CA THR A 214 -3.40 -9.95 -4.62
C THR A 214 -2.02 -10.07 -3.97
N GLY A 215 -1.50 -8.96 -3.44
CA GLY A 215 -0.28 -8.98 -2.62
C GLY A 215 1.04 -9.18 -3.37
N ARG A 216 1.08 -8.96 -4.70
CA ARG A 216 2.32 -9.06 -5.51
C ARG A 216 3.00 -7.73 -5.80
N LYS A 217 2.57 -6.63 -5.18
CA LYS A 217 3.18 -5.29 -5.30
C LYS A 217 3.50 -4.68 -3.93
N ILE A 218 3.98 -5.53 -2.99
CA ILE A 218 4.17 -5.16 -1.58
C ILE A 218 5.14 -4.00 -1.35
N ILE A 219 6.08 -3.78 -2.24
CA ILE A 219 7.04 -2.68 -2.14
C ILE A 219 6.41 -1.37 -2.65
N VAL A 220 5.59 -1.44 -3.70
CA VAL A 220 4.79 -0.30 -4.19
C VAL A 220 3.69 0.06 -3.19
N ASP A 221 3.11 -0.94 -2.53
CA ASP A 221 2.09 -0.75 -1.48
C ASP A 221 2.64 -0.01 -0.26
N THR A 222 3.96 -0.02 -0.04
CA THR A 222 4.63 0.54 1.13
C THR A 222 5.51 1.75 0.80
N TYR A 223 6.84 1.60 0.78
CA TYR A 223 7.78 2.72 0.73
C TYR A 223 8.69 2.75 -0.50
N GLY A 224 8.37 1.95 -1.54
CA GLY A 224 9.14 1.96 -2.80
C GLY A 224 10.60 1.50 -2.67
N GLY A 225 10.94 0.77 -1.61
CA GLY A 225 12.29 0.27 -1.36
C GLY A 225 13.13 1.12 -0.39
N PHE A 226 12.59 2.22 0.15
CA PHE A 226 13.29 3.03 1.16
C PHE A 226 13.37 2.37 2.54
N SER A 227 12.36 1.57 2.89
CA SER A 227 12.32 0.79 4.14
C SER A 227 12.56 -0.68 3.85
N ARG A 228 13.02 -1.40 4.87
CA ARG A 228 12.94 -2.86 4.92
C ARG A 228 11.47 -3.30 4.84
N HIS A 229 11.24 -4.56 4.52
CA HIS A 229 9.90 -5.13 4.42
C HIS A 229 9.89 -6.54 5.03
N GLY A 230 8.87 -6.86 5.81
CA GLY A 230 8.73 -8.18 6.46
C GLY A 230 8.22 -9.29 5.53
N GLY A 231 7.74 -8.94 4.33
CA GLY A 231 7.24 -9.88 3.32
C GLY A 231 5.72 -10.05 3.32
N GLY A 232 5.00 -9.59 4.35
CA GLY A 232 3.55 -9.71 4.45
C GLY A 232 2.81 -8.77 3.50
N ALA A 233 1.85 -9.30 2.73
CA ALA A 233 0.93 -8.50 1.94
C ALA A 233 -0.22 -7.96 2.80
N PHE A 234 -0.83 -6.85 2.39
CA PHE A 234 -1.93 -6.20 3.10
C PHE A 234 -3.29 -6.53 2.50
N SER A 235 -3.47 -6.25 1.22
CA SER A 235 -4.75 -6.46 0.53
C SER A 235 -5.22 -7.90 0.64
N GLY A 236 -6.53 -8.10 0.80
CA GLY A 236 -7.13 -9.41 1.04
C GLY A 236 -7.18 -9.85 2.49
N LYS A 237 -6.41 -9.22 3.39
CA LYS A 237 -6.35 -9.54 4.82
C LYS A 237 -7.24 -8.61 5.63
N ASP A 238 -7.99 -9.14 6.59
CA ASP A 238 -8.65 -8.35 7.61
C ASP A 238 -7.67 -7.89 8.70
N PRO A 239 -8.03 -6.93 9.58
CA PRO A 239 -7.10 -6.35 10.54
C PRO A 239 -6.66 -7.29 11.68
N SER A 240 -7.23 -8.49 11.83
CA SER A 240 -6.71 -9.50 12.75
C SER A 240 -5.36 -10.06 12.31
N LYS A 241 -4.99 -9.88 11.04
CA LYS A 241 -3.68 -10.26 10.49
C LYS A 241 -2.69 -9.13 10.74
N VAL A 242 -1.70 -9.41 11.57
CA VAL A 242 -0.67 -8.44 11.98
C VAL A 242 0.19 -7.95 10.80
N ASP A 243 0.31 -8.73 9.74
CA ASP A 243 0.95 -8.28 8.48
C ASP A 243 0.37 -6.94 8.01
N ARG A 244 -0.95 -6.73 8.15
CA ARG A 244 -1.63 -5.50 7.78
C ARG A 244 -1.70 -4.53 8.96
N SER A 245 -2.33 -4.91 10.06
CA SER A 245 -2.61 -4.03 11.19
C SER A 245 -1.33 -3.51 11.85
N ALA A 246 -0.35 -4.37 12.09
CA ALA A 246 0.90 -3.94 12.70
C ALA A 246 1.79 -3.14 11.74
N ALA A 247 1.76 -3.39 10.43
CA ALA A 247 2.43 -2.53 9.47
C ALA A 247 1.82 -1.12 9.45
N TYR A 248 0.50 -1.00 9.57
CA TYR A 248 -0.18 0.29 9.72
C TYR A 248 0.20 0.98 11.04
N ALA A 249 0.25 0.23 12.14
CA ALA A 249 0.70 0.76 13.42
C ALA A 249 2.17 1.24 13.35
N MET A 250 3.05 0.50 12.69
CA MET A 250 4.44 0.90 12.53
C MET A 250 4.59 2.17 11.67
N ARG A 251 3.75 2.35 10.64
CA ARG A 251 3.67 3.63 9.92
C ARG A 251 3.24 4.75 10.84
N TRP A 252 2.21 4.56 11.65
CA TRP A 252 1.74 5.54 12.63
C TRP A 252 2.83 5.92 13.62
N VAL A 253 3.54 4.94 14.19
CA VAL A 253 4.66 5.16 15.10
C VAL A 253 5.79 5.94 14.43
N ALA A 254 6.28 5.48 13.27
CA ALA A 254 7.37 6.13 12.55
C ALA A 254 7.03 7.59 12.19
N LYS A 255 5.80 7.81 11.73
CA LYS A 255 5.31 9.15 11.38
C LYS A 255 5.28 10.08 12.59
N ASN A 256 4.86 9.62 13.76
CA ASN A 256 4.85 10.42 14.99
C ASN A 256 6.27 10.72 15.51
N ILE A 257 7.23 9.81 15.35
CA ILE A 257 8.65 10.08 15.70
C ILE A 257 9.18 11.27 14.91
N VAL A 258 8.95 11.27 13.59
CA VAL A 258 9.44 12.34 12.70
C VAL A 258 8.65 13.64 12.94
N ALA A 259 7.33 13.56 13.07
CA ALA A 259 6.48 14.72 13.34
C ALA A 259 6.81 15.39 14.69
N ALA A 260 7.16 14.62 15.72
CA ALA A 260 7.63 15.14 17.00
C ALA A 260 9.05 15.77 16.93
N GLY A 261 9.72 15.70 15.79
CA GLY A 261 11.08 16.21 15.63
C GLY A 261 12.15 15.41 16.37
N LEU A 262 11.87 14.17 16.74
CA LEU A 262 12.84 13.31 17.45
C LEU A 262 13.93 12.78 16.52
N ALA A 263 13.63 12.64 15.23
CA ALA A 263 14.56 12.28 14.16
C ALA A 263 14.04 12.82 12.82
N ASP A 264 14.91 13.00 11.82
CA ASP A 264 14.51 13.38 10.45
C ASP A 264 14.08 12.14 9.62
N ARG A 265 14.54 10.94 10.03
CA ARG A 265 14.17 9.64 9.45
C ARG A 265 13.95 8.63 10.58
N ALA A 266 12.96 7.80 10.42
CA ALA A 266 12.71 6.70 11.35
C ALA A 266 12.19 5.47 10.62
N GLU A 267 12.82 4.31 10.88
CA GLU A 267 12.30 2.99 10.56
C GLU A 267 12.03 2.25 11.86
N VAL A 268 10.83 1.70 11.99
CA VAL A 268 10.42 0.95 13.18
C VAL A 268 10.10 -0.47 12.77
N GLN A 269 10.68 -1.44 13.47
CA GLN A 269 10.40 -2.86 13.29
C GLN A 269 9.69 -3.41 14.51
N VAL A 270 8.64 -4.20 14.27
CA VAL A 270 7.99 -5.01 15.30
C VAL A 270 7.95 -6.47 14.87
N SER A 271 7.99 -7.39 15.82
CA SER A 271 7.84 -8.82 15.56
C SER A 271 6.80 -9.45 16.47
N TYR A 272 6.08 -10.44 15.92
CA TYR A 272 5.08 -11.22 16.66
C TYR A 272 5.33 -12.72 16.52
N ALA A 273 4.77 -13.48 17.46
CA ALA A 273 4.62 -14.91 17.37
C ALA A 273 3.12 -15.26 17.35
N ILE A 274 2.74 -16.26 16.56
CA ILE A 274 1.34 -16.69 16.45
C ILE A 274 0.76 -17.03 17.83
N GLY A 275 -0.44 -16.52 18.10
CA GLY A 275 -1.14 -16.75 19.36
C GLY A 275 -0.56 -16.04 20.59
N ARG A 276 0.47 -15.17 20.43
CA ARG A 276 0.95 -14.30 21.51
C ARG A 276 0.31 -12.92 21.40
N VAL A 277 0.07 -12.31 22.55
CA VAL A 277 -0.55 -10.97 22.65
C VAL A 277 0.51 -9.89 22.50
N ASP A 278 1.59 -9.99 23.27
CA ASP A 278 2.64 -8.99 23.24
C ASP A 278 3.58 -9.14 22.04
N PRO A 279 4.09 -8.03 21.49
CA PRO A 279 5.19 -8.08 20.53
C PRO A 279 6.41 -8.79 21.10
N MET A 280 7.06 -9.63 20.30
CA MET A 280 8.30 -10.32 20.67
C MET A 280 9.51 -9.40 20.61
N GLY A 281 9.49 -8.36 19.81
CA GLY A 281 10.58 -7.42 19.67
C GLY A 281 10.14 -6.10 19.05
N LEU A 282 10.84 -5.03 19.42
CA LEU A 282 10.71 -3.69 18.86
C LEU A 282 12.12 -3.14 18.63
N TYR A 283 12.39 -2.68 17.41
CA TYR A 283 13.65 -2.03 17.04
C TYR A 283 13.37 -0.73 16.29
N VAL A 284 14.19 0.28 16.55
CA VAL A 284 14.10 1.59 15.92
C VAL A 284 15.45 1.94 15.31
N GLU A 285 15.44 2.35 14.05
CA GLU A 285 16.58 2.87 13.31
C GLU A 285 16.31 4.30 12.89
N THR A 286 17.19 5.21 13.23
CA THR A 286 17.07 6.64 12.92
C THR A 286 18.08 7.11 11.88
N PHE A 287 18.93 6.21 11.41
CA PHE A 287 19.94 6.46 10.37
C PHE A 287 20.91 7.59 10.71
N GLY A 288 21.17 7.81 12.02
CA GLY A 288 22.03 8.90 12.51
C GLY A 288 21.39 10.29 12.46
N THR A 289 20.07 10.37 12.28
CA THR A 289 19.32 11.65 12.23
C THR A 289 18.59 12.00 13.52
N GLU A 290 18.77 11.21 14.56
CA GLU A 290 18.17 11.45 15.87
C GLU A 290 18.58 12.79 16.48
N LYS A 291 17.64 13.44 17.14
CA LYS A 291 17.85 14.70 17.90
C LYS A 291 17.92 14.47 19.40
N VAL A 292 17.63 13.25 19.85
CA VAL A 292 17.64 12.81 21.25
C VAL A 292 18.28 11.43 21.35
N ASP A 293 18.56 10.95 22.57
CA ASP A 293 19.07 9.59 22.80
C ASP A 293 18.14 8.55 22.15
N PRO A 294 18.63 7.69 21.21
CA PRO A 294 17.83 6.63 20.58
C PRO A 294 17.11 5.71 21.58
N ALA A 295 17.71 5.46 22.74
CA ALA A 295 17.07 4.69 23.80
C ALA A 295 15.85 5.42 24.39
N ALA A 296 15.83 6.74 24.38
CA ALA A 296 14.66 7.51 24.80
C ALA A 296 13.52 7.37 23.83
N ILE A 297 13.79 7.36 22.51
CA ILE A 297 12.77 7.12 21.47
C ILE A 297 12.09 5.75 21.69
N THR A 298 12.90 4.70 21.88
CA THR A 298 12.36 3.34 22.11
C THR A 298 11.51 3.27 23.39
N ARG A 299 11.91 3.96 24.47
CA ARG A 299 11.08 4.02 25.69
C ARG A 299 9.78 4.77 25.46
N ALA A 300 9.82 5.92 24.80
CA ALA A 300 8.62 6.71 24.49
C ALA A 300 7.61 5.91 23.63
N ILE A 301 8.07 5.15 22.64
CA ILE A 301 7.17 4.28 21.85
C ILE A 301 6.42 3.30 22.76
N ARG A 302 7.12 2.64 23.70
CA ARG A 302 6.51 1.67 24.60
C ARG A 302 5.53 2.28 25.61
N GLU A 303 5.72 3.56 25.95
CA GLU A 303 4.84 4.30 26.86
C GLU A 303 3.61 4.86 26.15
N VAL A 304 3.73 5.23 24.88
CA VAL A 304 2.70 5.96 24.12
C VAL A 304 1.83 5.04 23.29
N PHE A 305 2.39 3.94 22.74
CA PHE A 305 1.70 3.06 21.82
C PHE A 305 1.52 1.66 22.41
N ASP A 306 0.29 1.20 22.47
CA ASP A 306 -0.02 -0.19 22.78
C ASP A 306 -0.02 -1.01 21.48
N LEU A 307 1.03 -1.82 21.31
CA LEU A 307 1.26 -2.58 20.08
C LEU A 307 0.66 -4.00 20.11
N ARG A 308 -0.19 -4.29 21.09
CA ARG A 308 -0.96 -5.54 21.10
C ARG A 308 -2.00 -5.54 19.97
N PRO A 309 -2.23 -6.66 19.25
CA PRO A 309 -3.10 -6.68 18.06
C PRO A 309 -4.50 -6.10 18.28
N ALA A 310 -5.16 -6.45 19.39
CA ALA A 310 -6.49 -5.91 19.71
C ALA A 310 -6.46 -4.38 19.90
N MET A 311 -5.42 -3.86 20.54
CA MET A 311 -5.28 -2.42 20.79
C MET A 311 -4.96 -1.64 19.53
N ILE A 312 -4.11 -2.16 18.65
CA ILE A 312 -3.88 -1.59 17.32
C ILE A 312 -5.19 -1.44 16.54
N ILE A 313 -6.01 -2.49 16.51
CA ILE A 313 -7.31 -2.48 15.83
C ILE A 313 -8.22 -1.41 16.42
N GLN A 314 -8.25 -1.28 17.73
CA GLN A 314 -9.05 -0.28 18.43
C GLN A 314 -8.54 1.15 18.21
N GLU A 315 -7.25 1.40 18.44
CA GLU A 315 -6.63 2.74 18.34
C GLU A 315 -6.71 3.32 16.93
N LEU A 316 -6.51 2.47 15.91
CA LEU A 316 -6.60 2.85 14.52
C LEU A 316 -8.00 2.66 13.91
N ASP A 317 -8.99 2.20 14.70
CA ASP A 317 -10.38 1.98 14.28
C ASP A 317 -10.50 1.17 12.96
N LEU A 318 -9.82 0.02 12.95
CA LEU A 318 -9.62 -0.78 11.74
C LEU A 318 -10.78 -1.72 11.38
N LEU A 319 -11.84 -1.80 12.18
CA LEU A 319 -13.01 -2.64 11.87
C LEU A 319 -13.99 -2.01 10.88
N ARG A 320 -13.77 -0.74 10.53
CA ARG A 320 -14.59 -0.02 9.54
C ARG A 320 -14.32 -0.52 8.11
N PRO A 321 -15.27 -0.37 7.16
CA PRO A 321 -15.10 -0.78 5.76
C PRO A 321 -14.26 0.25 4.96
N ILE A 322 -13.00 0.47 5.36
CA ILE A 322 -12.11 1.53 4.84
C ILE A 322 -11.16 1.05 3.74
N TYR A 323 -11.11 -0.26 3.47
CA TYR A 323 -10.01 -0.89 2.75
C TYR A 323 -10.04 -0.74 1.23
N SER A 324 -11.19 -0.42 0.63
CA SER A 324 -11.28 -0.20 -0.82
C SER A 324 -10.38 0.94 -1.30
N GLN A 325 -10.19 1.98 -0.49
CA GLN A 325 -9.32 3.11 -0.81
C GLN A 325 -7.83 2.77 -0.78
N THR A 326 -7.43 1.65 -0.16
CA THR A 326 -6.02 1.22 -0.08
C THR A 326 -5.57 0.42 -1.30
N SER A 327 -6.47 0.05 -2.20
CA SER A 327 -6.18 -0.87 -3.31
C SER A 327 -5.36 -0.25 -4.45
N THR A 328 -5.15 1.05 -4.44
CA THR A 328 -4.35 1.79 -5.45
C THR A 328 -3.52 2.89 -4.79
N TYR A 329 -2.44 3.29 -5.44
CA TYR A 329 -1.57 4.43 -5.07
C TYR A 329 -0.87 4.30 -3.70
N GLY A 330 -0.67 3.09 -3.22
CA GLY A 330 -0.02 2.78 -1.94
C GLY A 330 -0.93 2.89 -0.74
N HIS A 331 -0.55 2.23 0.34
CA HIS A 331 -1.29 2.25 1.61
C HIS A 331 -0.88 3.42 2.50
N PHE A 332 0.27 4.06 2.23
CA PHE A 332 0.86 5.12 3.03
C PHE A 332 1.01 6.44 2.26
N GLY A 333 1.09 7.55 2.99
CA GLY A 333 1.33 8.87 2.44
C GLY A 333 0.11 9.57 1.83
N ARG A 334 -1.10 9.11 2.12
CA ARG A 334 -2.34 9.80 1.79
C ARG A 334 -3.12 10.09 3.06
N GLU A 335 -3.23 11.36 3.43
CA GLU A 335 -3.92 11.80 4.66
C GLU A 335 -5.43 11.85 4.47
N LEU A 336 -6.01 10.71 4.05
CA LEU A 336 -7.46 10.55 3.92
C LEU A 336 -8.09 10.36 5.30
N PRO A 337 -9.36 10.79 5.51
CA PRO A 337 -10.03 10.67 6.80
C PRO A 337 -10.07 9.25 7.37
N ASP A 338 -10.10 8.24 6.49
CA ASP A 338 -10.14 6.83 6.88
C ASP A 338 -8.75 6.20 7.11
N PHE A 339 -7.68 6.90 6.73
CA PHE A 339 -6.30 6.42 6.89
C PHE A 339 -5.75 6.86 8.25
N THR A 340 -6.29 6.27 9.30
CA THR A 340 -5.99 6.64 10.71
C THR A 340 -4.52 6.46 11.07
N TRP A 341 -3.80 5.61 10.38
CA TRP A 341 -2.35 5.39 10.55
C TRP A 341 -1.48 6.54 10.01
N GLU A 342 -2.09 7.51 9.32
CA GLU A 342 -1.40 8.73 8.88
C GLU A 342 -1.51 9.89 9.90
N ARG A 343 -2.18 9.69 11.02
CA ARG A 343 -2.30 10.73 12.06
C ARG A 343 -0.96 10.97 12.77
N THR A 344 -0.74 12.23 13.18
CA THR A 344 0.40 12.67 14.01
C THR A 344 -0.05 13.10 15.40
N ASP A 345 -1.08 12.45 15.91
CA ASP A 345 -1.78 12.76 17.15
C ASP A 345 -1.05 12.35 18.44
N ARG A 346 0.12 11.76 18.30
CA ARG A 346 1.00 11.34 19.38
C ARG A 346 2.38 12.03 19.34
N ALA A 347 2.58 13.00 18.44
CA ALA A 347 3.82 13.76 18.29
C ALA A 347 4.05 14.79 19.42
#